data_eef31b315e4646d801b373641bb6002a
#
_entry.id   eef31b315e4646d801b373641bb6002a
#
_cell.length_a   1.000
_cell.length_b   1.000
_cell.length_c   1.000
_cell.angle_alpha   90.00
_cell.angle_beta   90.00
_cell.angle_gamma   90.00
#
_symmetry.space_group_name_H-M   'P 1'
#
loop_
_entity.id
_entity.type
_entity.pdbx_description
1 polymer ?
#
loop_
_entity_poly.entity_id
_entity_poly.type
_entity_poly.pdbx_seq_one_letter_code
_entity_poly.pdbx_strand_id
1 'polypeptide(L)'
;TVPIVLFGGSIKLFTPYFFEKILRSNLSIALVSFIMAIFMYLAEISKKGSINLKNHNYSDSFLIGVSQAFAILPGVSRSGITISTALVTGWERVDAAKFSFILGIPAISIAAIVEFISSFDELYSFSFFPLLFGLFTTFLSSLFAIDFLLKYFSSNGLKLFIIYRVVFGVVILLNL
;
A
#
# COMPACT_ATOMS: atom_id res chain seq x y z
N THR A 1 -9.59 -0.20 7.87
CA THR A 1 -8.55 0.70 8.45
C THR A 1 -8.24 0.37 9.91
N VAL A 2 -9.24 0.05 10.75
CA VAL A 2 -9.03 -0.26 12.19
C VAL A 2 -7.91 -1.31 12.41
N PRO A 3 -7.85 -2.46 11.71
CA PRO A 3 -6.79 -3.45 11.92
C PRO A 3 -5.37 -2.89 11.74
N ILE A 4 -5.13 -2.05 10.72
CA ILE A 4 -3.78 -1.50 10.49
C ILE A 4 -3.36 -0.52 11.59
N VAL A 5 -4.30 0.28 12.11
CA VAL A 5 -4.02 1.23 13.20
C VAL A 5 -3.67 0.50 14.49
N LEU A 6 -4.45 -0.53 14.83
CA LEU A 6 -4.19 -1.35 16.01
C LEU A 6 -2.86 -2.11 15.90
N PHE A 7 -2.61 -2.73 14.77
CA PHE A 7 -1.40 -3.51 14.53
C PHE A 7 -0.15 -2.61 14.49
N GLY A 8 -0.24 -1.46 13.80
CA GLY A 8 0.87 -0.50 13.70
C GLY A 8 1.21 0.15 15.03
N GLY A 9 0.20 0.55 15.78
CA GLY A 9 0.36 1.09 17.11
C GLY A 9 1.02 0.07 18.04
N SER A 10 0.56 -1.19 18.01
CA SER A 10 1.13 -2.27 18.82
C SER A 10 2.60 -2.54 18.49
N ILE A 11 2.97 -2.66 17.21
CA ILE A 11 4.35 -2.90 16.80
C ILE A 11 5.26 -1.75 17.27
N LYS A 12 4.85 -0.51 17.04
CA LYS A 12 5.63 0.67 17.43
C LYS A 12 5.84 0.76 18.95
N LEU A 13 4.85 0.33 19.74
CA LEU A 13 4.91 0.39 21.20
C LEU A 13 5.68 -0.78 21.81
N PHE A 14 5.47 -2.01 21.32
CA PHE A 14 5.99 -3.22 21.97
C PHE A 14 7.29 -3.75 21.39
N THR A 15 7.60 -3.47 20.12
CA THR A 15 8.78 -4.05 19.45
C THR A 15 9.54 -3.04 18.56
N PRO A 16 9.88 -1.84 19.06
CA PRO A 16 10.52 -0.81 18.22
C PRO A 16 11.87 -1.27 17.67
N TYR A 17 12.70 -1.92 18.48
CA TYR A 17 14.01 -2.42 18.06
C TYR A 17 13.93 -3.48 16.95
N PHE A 18 13.03 -4.46 17.08
CA PHE A 18 12.82 -5.50 16.06
C PHE A 18 12.35 -4.88 14.75
N PHE A 19 11.45 -3.92 14.82
CA PHE A 19 10.94 -3.21 13.65
C PHE A 19 12.05 -2.44 12.93
N GLU A 20 12.84 -1.63 13.67
CA GLU A 20 13.85 -0.76 13.06
C GLU A 20 15.08 -1.53 12.55
N LYS A 21 15.57 -2.52 13.28
CA LYS A 21 16.80 -3.24 12.91
C LYS A 21 16.59 -4.45 12.00
N ILE A 22 15.50 -5.19 12.18
CA ILE A 22 15.29 -6.44 11.43
C ILE A 22 14.35 -6.20 10.25
N LEU A 23 13.17 -5.66 10.50
CA LEU A 23 12.17 -5.50 9.44
C LEU A 23 12.55 -4.41 8.42
N ARG A 24 13.28 -3.38 8.83
CA ARG A 24 13.79 -2.32 7.94
C ARG A 24 15.15 -2.63 7.31
N SER A 25 15.72 -3.82 7.53
CA SER A 25 16.94 -4.19 6.83
C SER A 25 16.71 -4.35 5.34
N ASN A 26 17.72 -4.02 4.52
CA ASN A 26 17.64 -4.13 3.08
C ASN A 26 17.31 -5.57 2.63
N LEU A 27 17.89 -6.57 3.30
CA LEU A 27 17.59 -7.97 3.03
C LEU A 27 16.11 -8.30 3.29
N SER A 28 15.56 -7.85 4.42
CA SER A 28 14.13 -8.06 4.74
C SER A 28 13.23 -7.43 3.70
N ILE A 29 13.49 -6.17 3.31
CA ILE A 29 12.72 -5.44 2.31
C ILE A 29 12.75 -6.16 0.95
N ALA A 30 13.92 -6.66 0.54
CA ALA A 30 14.06 -7.41 -0.71
C ALA A 30 13.25 -8.72 -0.68
N LEU A 31 13.40 -9.51 0.39
CA LEU A 31 12.65 -10.77 0.56
C LEU A 31 11.14 -10.55 0.59
N VAL A 32 10.66 -9.56 1.36
CA VAL A 32 9.25 -9.20 1.41
C VAL A 32 8.74 -8.75 0.04
N SER A 33 9.55 -8.01 -0.74
CA SER A 33 9.19 -7.60 -2.09
C SER A 33 9.00 -8.79 -3.03
N PHE A 34 9.84 -9.83 -2.94
CA PHE A 34 9.66 -11.07 -3.72
C PHE A 34 8.43 -11.85 -3.28
N ILE A 35 8.19 -12.00 -1.97
CA ILE A 35 6.99 -12.65 -1.44
C ILE A 35 5.74 -11.93 -1.97
N MET A 36 5.74 -10.59 -1.95
CA MET A 36 4.65 -9.80 -2.49
C MET A 36 4.49 -9.98 -4.00
N ALA A 37 5.58 -10.05 -4.78
CA ALA A 37 5.51 -10.32 -6.20
C ALA A 37 4.85 -11.68 -6.49
N ILE A 38 5.19 -12.71 -5.73
CA ILE A 38 4.57 -14.05 -5.84
C ILE A 38 3.07 -13.97 -5.49
N PHE A 39 2.71 -13.31 -4.37
CA PHE A 39 1.32 -13.17 -3.97
C PHE A 39 0.49 -12.41 -5.02
N MET A 40 1.02 -11.32 -5.56
CA MET A 40 0.39 -10.55 -6.64
C MET A 40 0.23 -11.38 -7.93
N TYR A 41 1.22 -12.23 -8.25
CA TYR A 41 1.14 -13.14 -9.39
C TYR A 41 0.03 -14.18 -9.20
N LEU A 42 -0.04 -14.81 -8.03
CA LEU A 42 -1.09 -15.77 -7.70
C LEU A 42 -2.48 -15.12 -7.74
N ALA A 43 -2.60 -13.90 -7.26
CA ALA A 43 -3.84 -13.13 -7.34
C ALA A 43 -4.22 -12.80 -8.80
N GLU A 44 -3.26 -12.47 -9.66
CA GLU A 44 -3.50 -12.16 -11.07
C GLU A 44 -4.01 -13.36 -11.87
N ILE A 45 -3.52 -14.57 -11.56
CA ILE A 45 -3.94 -15.81 -12.24
C ILE A 45 -5.18 -16.46 -11.61
N SER A 46 -5.66 -15.94 -10.47
CA SER A 46 -6.90 -16.42 -9.86
C SER A 46 -8.12 -16.19 -10.78
N LYS A 47 -9.18 -16.93 -10.54
CA LYS A 47 -10.40 -16.81 -11.36
C LYS A 47 -10.92 -15.38 -11.30
N LYS A 48 -11.25 -14.83 -12.48
CA LYS A 48 -11.93 -13.53 -12.56
C LYS A 48 -13.24 -13.61 -11.79
N GLY A 49 -13.38 -12.71 -10.82
CA GLY A 49 -14.59 -12.64 -10.00
C GLY A 49 -15.63 -11.71 -10.60
N SER A 50 -16.78 -11.70 -9.94
CA SER A 50 -17.92 -10.83 -10.26
C SER A 50 -18.31 -9.92 -9.10
N ILE A 51 -17.53 -9.93 -8.02
CA ILE A 51 -17.75 -9.05 -6.86
C ILE A 51 -17.31 -7.64 -7.20
N ASN A 52 -18.17 -6.69 -6.91
CA ASN A 52 -17.91 -5.27 -7.16
C ASN A 52 -18.35 -4.41 -5.95
N LEU A 53 -18.16 -3.11 -6.04
CA LEU A 53 -18.52 -2.17 -4.96
C LEU A 53 -19.99 -2.16 -4.59
N LYS A 54 -20.87 -2.69 -5.42
CA LYS A 54 -22.33 -2.71 -5.16
C LYS A 54 -22.82 -4.00 -4.52
N ASN A 55 -22.14 -5.13 -4.79
CA ASN A 55 -22.60 -6.46 -4.39
C ASN A 55 -21.65 -7.19 -3.42
N HIS A 56 -20.62 -6.50 -2.90
CA HIS A 56 -19.70 -7.09 -1.93
C HIS A 56 -20.38 -7.27 -0.56
N ASN A 57 -19.86 -8.22 0.22
CA ASN A 57 -20.31 -8.44 1.58
C ASN A 57 -19.32 -7.89 2.61
N TYR A 58 -19.74 -7.83 3.89
CA TYR A 58 -18.90 -7.34 4.98
C TYR A 58 -17.67 -8.22 5.24
N SER A 59 -17.78 -9.53 5.01
CA SER A 59 -16.70 -10.49 5.21
C SER A 59 -15.54 -10.20 4.25
N ASP A 60 -15.84 -9.95 2.96
CA ASP A 60 -14.83 -9.61 1.95
C ASP A 60 -14.11 -8.31 2.32
N SER A 61 -14.88 -7.28 2.66
CA SER A 61 -14.36 -5.99 3.07
C SER A 61 -13.49 -6.08 4.34
N PHE A 62 -13.90 -6.91 5.29
CA PHE A 62 -13.15 -7.16 6.52
C PHE A 62 -11.82 -7.87 6.22
N LEU A 63 -11.83 -8.91 5.38
CA LEU A 63 -10.63 -9.65 5.00
C LEU A 63 -9.61 -8.75 4.28
N ILE A 64 -10.08 -7.90 3.35
CA ILE A 64 -9.22 -6.91 2.69
C ILE A 64 -8.68 -5.90 3.72
N GLY A 65 -9.51 -5.48 4.68
CA GLY A 65 -9.10 -4.59 5.77
C GLY A 65 -8.06 -5.19 6.71
N VAL A 66 -8.15 -6.49 7.00
CA VAL A 66 -7.14 -7.24 7.77
C VAL A 66 -5.85 -7.38 6.97
N SER A 67 -5.94 -7.71 5.68
CA SER A 67 -4.75 -7.80 4.82
C SER A 67 -3.97 -6.49 4.76
N GLN A 68 -4.65 -5.34 4.86
CA GLN A 68 -3.99 -4.03 4.93
C GLN A 68 -3.07 -3.89 6.14
N ALA A 69 -3.32 -4.60 7.25
CA ALA A 69 -2.45 -4.54 8.42
C ALA A 69 -1.02 -5.00 8.13
N PHE A 70 -0.83 -5.93 7.21
CA PHE A 70 0.50 -6.36 6.77
C PHE A 70 1.29 -5.27 6.03
N ALA A 71 0.63 -4.21 5.57
CA ALA A 71 1.30 -3.09 4.91
C ALA A 71 2.20 -2.25 5.84
N ILE A 72 2.18 -2.52 7.13
CA ILE A 72 3.14 -1.97 8.10
C ILE A 72 4.53 -2.54 7.87
N LEU A 73 4.64 -3.77 7.38
CA LEU A 73 5.93 -4.39 7.10
C LEU A 73 6.61 -3.68 5.92
N PRO A 74 7.86 -3.21 6.10
CA PRO A 74 8.63 -2.61 5.01
C PRO A 74 8.79 -3.59 3.84
N GLY A 75 8.57 -3.10 2.63
CA GLY A 75 8.56 -3.95 1.43
C GLY A 75 7.16 -4.45 1.03
N VAL A 76 6.17 -4.47 1.92
CA VAL A 76 4.78 -4.76 1.57
C VAL A 76 4.13 -3.53 0.94
N SER A 77 3.65 -3.67 -0.27
CA SER A 77 2.84 -2.63 -0.90
C SER A 77 1.45 -2.62 -0.30
N ARG A 78 1.02 -1.51 0.30
CA ARG A 78 -0.34 -1.39 0.84
C ARG A 78 -1.40 -1.67 -0.23
N SER A 79 -1.36 -0.97 -1.35
CA SER A 79 -2.27 -1.22 -2.47
C SER A 79 -2.06 -2.60 -3.10
N GLY A 80 -0.81 -3.06 -3.19
CA GLY A 80 -0.51 -4.40 -3.70
C GLY A 80 -1.19 -5.50 -2.91
N ILE A 81 -1.09 -5.49 -1.56
CA ILE A 81 -1.70 -6.53 -0.74
C ILE A 81 -3.22 -6.44 -0.73
N THR A 82 -3.82 -5.25 -0.64
CA THR A 82 -5.27 -5.09 -0.60
C THR A 82 -5.93 -5.43 -1.93
N ILE A 83 -5.34 -5.02 -3.06
CA ILE A 83 -5.84 -5.37 -4.39
C ILE A 83 -5.71 -6.89 -4.62
N SER A 84 -4.54 -7.48 -4.30
CA SER A 84 -4.34 -8.92 -4.46
C SER A 84 -5.31 -9.74 -3.62
N THR A 85 -5.56 -9.35 -2.37
CA THR A 85 -6.54 -10.00 -1.52
C THR A 85 -7.95 -9.87 -2.11
N ALA A 86 -8.35 -8.70 -2.61
CA ALA A 86 -9.63 -8.51 -3.27
C ALA A 86 -9.77 -9.41 -4.52
N LEU A 87 -8.72 -9.52 -5.35
CA LEU A 87 -8.75 -10.39 -6.53
C LEU A 87 -8.91 -11.88 -6.16
N VAL A 88 -8.18 -12.34 -5.14
CA VAL A 88 -8.28 -13.73 -4.65
C VAL A 88 -9.68 -14.02 -4.10
N THR A 89 -10.32 -13.04 -3.47
CA THR A 89 -11.71 -13.18 -2.97
C THR A 89 -12.76 -13.02 -4.06
N GLY A 90 -12.37 -12.82 -5.31
CA GLY A 90 -13.30 -12.82 -6.44
C GLY A 90 -13.82 -11.44 -6.84
N TRP A 91 -13.11 -10.35 -6.49
CA TRP A 91 -13.48 -9.02 -6.94
C TRP A 91 -13.06 -8.77 -8.40
N GLU A 92 -13.83 -7.91 -9.07
CA GLU A 92 -13.44 -7.35 -10.35
C GLU A 92 -12.23 -6.42 -10.22
N ARG A 93 -11.29 -6.44 -11.18
CA ARG A 93 -10.01 -5.72 -11.11
C ARG A 93 -10.16 -4.23 -10.79
N VAL A 94 -11.02 -3.55 -11.53
CA VAL A 94 -11.19 -2.09 -11.38
C VAL A 94 -11.77 -1.75 -10.01
N ASP A 95 -12.76 -2.53 -9.57
CA ASP A 95 -13.41 -2.29 -8.29
C ASP A 95 -12.54 -2.70 -7.10
N ALA A 96 -11.71 -3.74 -7.23
CA ALA A 96 -10.65 -4.07 -6.29
C ALA A 96 -9.66 -2.89 -6.09
N ALA A 97 -9.24 -2.27 -7.19
CA ALA A 97 -8.37 -1.09 -7.13
C ALA A 97 -9.07 0.12 -6.50
N LYS A 98 -10.30 0.43 -6.91
CA LYS A 98 -11.09 1.51 -6.31
C LYS A 98 -11.28 1.31 -4.81
N PHE A 99 -11.67 0.10 -4.40
CA PHE A 99 -11.85 -0.22 -2.98
C PHE A 99 -10.56 -0.06 -2.19
N SER A 100 -9.43 -0.52 -2.74
CA SER A 100 -8.11 -0.34 -2.15
C SER A 100 -7.76 1.14 -1.94
N PHE A 101 -8.03 2.00 -2.92
CA PHE A 101 -7.80 3.44 -2.78
C PHE A 101 -8.70 4.08 -1.72
N ILE A 102 -10.00 3.77 -1.73
CA ILE A 102 -10.95 4.27 -0.72
C ILE A 102 -10.52 3.82 0.68
N LEU A 103 -10.14 2.54 0.85
CA LEU A 103 -9.64 2.01 2.11
C LEU A 103 -8.34 2.69 2.56
N GLY A 104 -7.57 3.19 1.61
CA GLY A 104 -6.33 3.92 1.84
C GLY A 104 -6.53 5.32 2.42
N ILE A 105 -7.62 6.01 2.08
CA ILE A 105 -7.86 7.38 2.50
C ILE A 105 -7.76 7.54 4.03
N PRO A 106 -8.56 6.83 4.86
CA PRO A 106 -8.48 6.99 6.30
C PRO A 106 -7.12 6.52 6.87
N ALA A 107 -6.49 5.51 6.29
CA ALA A 107 -5.18 5.03 6.77
C ALA A 107 -4.07 6.07 6.55
N ILE A 108 -4.02 6.65 5.34
CA ILE A 108 -3.03 7.69 4.99
C ILE A 108 -3.32 8.97 5.77
N SER A 109 -4.58 9.35 5.94
CA SER A 109 -4.96 10.54 6.71
C SER A 109 -4.49 10.43 8.16
N ILE A 110 -4.71 9.29 8.82
CA ILE A 110 -4.24 9.08 10.20
C ILE A 110 -2.71 9.13 10.25
N ALA A 111 -2.01 8.46 9.32
CA ALA A 111 -0.56 8.51 9.27
C ALA A 111 -0.03 9.93 9.04
N ALA A 112 -0.64 10.70 8.14
CA ALA A 112 -0.28 12.08 7.86
C ALA A 112 -0.51 13.00 9.07
N ILE A 113 -1.61 12.82 9.81
CA ILE A 113 -1.88 13.60 11.04
C ILE A 113 -0.84 13.30 12.12
N VAL A 114 -0.52 12.00 12.32
CA VAL A 114 0.50 11.60 13.31
C VAL A 114 1.86 12.19 12.94
N GLU A 115 2.27 12.11 11.67
CA GLU A 115 3.54 12.67 11.18
C GLU A 115 3.54 14.20 11.30
N PHE A 116 2.46 14.87 10.92
CA PHE A 116 2.34 16.31 11.05
C PHE A 116 2.51 16.79 12.50
N ILE A 117 1.91 16.07 13.46
CA ILE A 117 2.04 16.40 14.90
C ILE A 117 3.46 16.15 15.38
N SER A 118 4.08 15.03 14.99
CA SER A 118 5.44 14.68 15.46
C SER A 118 6.53 15.54 14.85
N SER A 119 6.34 16.09 13.66
CA SER A 119 7.31 16.94 12.95
C SER A 119 6.94 18.42 12.97
N PHE A 120 6.03 18.84 13.86
CA PHE A 120 5.50 20.21 13.88
C PHE A 120 6.60 21.26 14.08
N ASP A 121 7.54 21.01 14.97
CA ASP A 121 8.66 21.93 15.27
C ASP A 121 9.61 22.06 14.08
N GLU A 122 9.84 20.98 13.34
CA GLU A 122 10.66 20.99 12.12
C GLU A 122 9.96 21.76 11.00
N LEU A 123 8.64 21.62 10.85
CA LEU A 123 7.85 22.34 9.85
C LEU A 123 7.93 23.86 10.00
N TYR A 124 8.10 24.36 11.21
CA TYR A 124 8.26 25.79 11.47
C TYR A 124 9.55 26.37 10.85
N SER A 125 10.56 25.54 10.61
CA SER A 125 11.81 25.92 9.97
C SER A 125 11.71 25.97 8.43
N PHE A 126 10.67 25.38 7.83
CA PHE A 126 10.48 25.37 6.38
C PHE A 126 9.80 26.65 5.89
N SER A 127 10.28 27.16 4.76
CA SER A 127 9.59 28.27 4.07
C SER A 127 8.21 27.83 3.58
N PHE A 128 7.21 28.66 3.80
CA PHE A 128 5.81 28.37 3.43
C PHE A 128 5.63 28.08 1.93
N PHE A 129 6.32 28.80 1.06
CA PHE A 129 6.18 28.65 -0.39
C PHE A 129 6.59 27.27 -0.94
N PRO A 130 7.78 26.71 -0.61
CA PRO A 130 8.15 25.37 -1.03
C PRO A 130 7.17 24.29 -0.53
N LEU A 131 6.66 24.42 0.69
CA LEU A 131 5.69 23.48 1.24
C LEU A 131 4.37 23.52 0.45
N LEU A 132 3.83 24.70 0.20
CA LEU A 132 2.59 24.86 -0.57
C LEU A 132 2.75 24.34 -2.01
N PHE A 133 3.87 24.65 -2.66
CA PHE A 133 4.17 24.19 -4.00
C PHE A 133 4.32 22.67 -4.05
N GLY A 134 5.00 22.07 -3.06
CA GLY A 134 5.13 20.62 -2.92
C GLY A 134 3.78 19.93 -2.74
N LEU A 135 2.90 20.46 -1.89
CA LEU A 135 1.54 19.93 -1.70
C LEU A 135 0.72 20.00 -2.98
N PHE A 136 0.76 21.14 -3.68
CA PHE A 136 0.03 21.33 -4.93
C PHE A 136 0.48 20.40 -6.03
N THR A 137 1.80 20.27 -6.24
CA THR A 137 2.37 19.36 -7.26
C THR A 137 2.08 17.90 -6.93
N THR A 138 2.18 17.52 -5.65
CA THR A 138 1.82 16.17 -5.17
C THR A 138 0.35 15.87 -5.41
N PHE A 139 -0.53 16.80 -5.11
CA PHE A 139 -1.97 16.64 -5.36
C PHE A 139 -2.27 16.42 -6.84
N LEU A 140 -1.73 17.25 -7.73
CA LEU A 140 -1.95 17.11 -9.17
C LEU A 140 -1.37 15.80 -9.69
N SER A 141 -0.12 15.47 -9.36
CA SER A 141 0.52 14.22 -9.81
C SER A 141 -0.22 12.98 -9.32
N SER A 142 -0.77 13.03 -8.10
CA SER A 142 -1.57 11.92 -7.55
C SER A 142 -2.88 11.72 -8.30
N LEU A 143 -3.58 12.78 -8.69
CA LEU A 143 -4.79 12.69 -9.51
C LEU A 143 -4.50 12.00 -10.85
N PHE A 144 -3.45 12.44 -11.56
CA PHE A 144 -3.05 11.81 -12.83
C PHE A 144 -2.62 10.36 -12.63
N ALA A 145 -1.86 10.07 -11.58
CA ALA A 145 -1.40 8.72 -11.29
C ALA A 145 -2.56 7.76 -10.99
N ILE A 146 -3.56 8.19 -10.22
CA ILE A 146 -4.73 7.36 -9.89
C ILE A 146 -5.57 7.09 -11.14
N ASP A 147 -5.86 8.12 -11.96
CA ASP A 147 -6.61 7.95 -13.21
C ASP A 147 -5.89 7.00 -14.18
N PHE A 148 -4.59 7.23 -14.38
CA PHE A 148 -3.75 6.34 -15.19
C PHE A 148 -3.76 4.91 -14.67
N LEU A 149 -3.60 4.72 -13.35
CA LEU A 149 -3.58 3.42 -12.70
C LEU A 149 -4.90 2.65 -12.91
N LEU A 150 -6.05 3.30 -12.70
CA LEU A 150 -7.35 2.68 -12.88
C LEU A 150 -7.57 2.24 -14.33
N LYS A 151 -7.20 3.08 -15.31
CA LYS A 151 -7.24 2.75 -16.73
C LYS A 151 -6.30 1.59 -17.07
N TYR A 152 -5.07 1.62 -16.57
CA TYR A 152 -4.10 0.56 -16.77
C TYR A 152 -4.57 -0.78 -16.21
N PHE A 153 -5.11 -0.78 -14.98
CA PHE A 153 -5.62 -2.00 -14.34
C PHE A 153 -6.76 -2.68 -15.11
N SER A 154 -7.61 -1.90 -15.74
CA SER A 154 -8.72 -2.44 -16.53
C SER A 154 -8.23 -3.34 -17.68
N SER A 155 -7.08 -3.02 -18.28
CA SER A 155 -6.54 -3.71 -19.46
C SER A 155 -5.43 -4.71 -19.14
N ASN A 156 -4.51 -4.37 -18.22
CA ASN A 156 -3.25 -5.08 -18.04
C ASN A 156 -3.09 -5.81 -16.68
N GLY A 157 -3.98 -5.55 -15.72
CA GLY A 157 -3.91 -6.15 -14.40
C GLY A 157 -2.64 -5.78 -13.61
N LEU A 158 -2.13 -6.73 -12.81
CA LEU A 158 -1.00 -6.53 -11.90
C LEU A 158 0.39 -6.70 -12.54
N LYS A 159 0.50 -7.07 -13.82
CA LYS A 159 1.76 -7.50 -14.45
C LYS A 159 2.93 -6.52 -14.26
N LEU A 160 2.70 -5.22 -14.54
CA LEU A 160 3.75 -4.20 -14.40
C LEU A 160 4.24 -4.09 -12.94
N PHE A 161 3.33 -4.19 -11.99
CA PHE A 161 3.65 -4.07 -10.57
C PHE A 161 4.42 -5.29 -10.07
N ILE A 162 4.12 -6.48 -10.58
CA ILE A 162 4.86 -7.71 -10.29
C ILE A 162 6.31 -7.56 -10.78
N ILE A 163 6.50 -7.14 -12.05
CA ILE A 163 7.82 -6.91 -12.63
C ILE A 163 8.59 -5.87 -11.82
N TYR A 164 7.95 -4.73 -11.53
CA TYR A 164 8.55 -3.68 -10.69
C TYR A 164 9.05 -4.22 -9.35
N ARG A 165 8.27 -5.08 -8.68
CA ARG A 165 8.62 -5.67 -7.39
C ARG A 165 9.82 -6.59 -7.47
N VAL A 166 9.89 -7.42 -8.51
CA VAL A 166 11.03 -8.30 -8.75
C VAL A 166 12.29 -7.46 -9.00
N VAL A 167 12.22 -6.49 -9.91
CA VAL A 167 13.35 -5.61 -10.21
C VAL A 167 13.80 -4.85 -8.97
N PHE A 168 12.87 -4.28 -8.21
CA PHE A 168 13.18 -3.57 -6.97
C PHE A 168 13.89 -4.46 -5.95
N GLY A 169 13.40 -5.69 -5.73
CA GLY A 169 14.05 -6.65 -4.85
C GLY A 169 15.47 -7.02 -5.30
N VAL A 170 15.68 -7.23 -6.61
CA VAL A 170 17.00 -7.51 -7.18
C VAL A 170 17.94 -6.31 -6.98
N VAL A 171 17.49 -5.10 -7.29
CA VAL A 171 18.31 -3.88 -7.12
C VAL A 171 18.75 -3.71 -5.66
N ILE A 172 17.86 -3.95 -4.69
CA ILE A 172 18.24 -3.89 -3.27
C ILE A 172 19.29 -4.94 -2.94
N LEU A 173 19.15 -6.18 -3.42
CA LEU A 173 20.12 -7.25 -3.15
C LEU A 173 21.50 -6.98 -3.76
N LEU A 174 21.55 -6.31 -4.91
CA LEU A 174 22.81 -5.95 -5.55
C LEU A 174 23.54 -4.78 -4.86
N ASN A 175 22.86 -4.06 -3.96
CA ASN A 175 23.39 -2.94 -3.19
C ASN A 175 23.53 -3.28 -1.67
N LEU A 176 23.52 -4.56 -1.31
CA LEU A 176 23.86 -5.05 0.01
C LEU A 176 25.37 -5.13 0.19
#